data_0e284986702ffd8c5af40ccb5ce11a7b
#
_entry.id   0e284986702ffd8c5af40ccb5ce11a7b
#
_cell.length_a   1.000
_cell.length_b   1.000
_cell.length_c   1.000
_cell.angle_alpha   90.00
_cell.angle_beta   90.00
_cell.angle_gamma   90.00
#
_symmetry.space_group_name_H-M   'P 1'
#
loop_
_entity.id
_entity.type
_entity.pdbx_description
1 polymer ?
#
loop_
_entity_poly.entity_id
_entity_poly.type
_entity_poly.pdbx_seq_one_letter_code
_entity_poly.pdbx_strand_id
1 'polypeptide(L)'
;MFQMIILAAAAATLCPAPNVHDGDTLRCGAERVRISDIDAPELPDSPKCEGYRSRSAWCDYALGYRSRDALRAFVARGPVMVRRQGVDRYGRTLALVTVNGVDAGQWLVGQKLARIWR
;
A
#
# COMPACT_ATOMS: atom_id res chain seq x y z
N MET A 1 -34.20 15.99 22.16
CA MET A 1 -32.73 15.95 22.37
C MET A 1 -32.11 15.13 21.23
N PHE A 2 -31.33 15.78 20.35
CA PHE A 2 -30.71 15.13 19.22
C PHE A 2 -29.37 14.51 19.65
N GLN A 3 -29.26 13.19 19.54
CA GLN A 3 -27.95 12.55 19.58
C GLN A 3 -27.27 12.70 18.23
N MET A 4 -26.23 13.51 18.18
CA MET A 4 -25.35 13.52 17.02
C MET A 4 -24.49 12.25 17.06
N ILE A 5 -24.75 11.34 16.13
CA ILE A 5 -23.85 10.22 15.89
C ILE A 5 -22.71 10.76 15.02
N ILE A 6 -21.58 11.03 15.64
CA ILE A 6 -20.38 11.39 14.90
C ILE A 6 -19.73 10.08 14.47
N LEU A 7 -19.86 9.75 13.18
CA LEU A 7 -19.02 8.70 12.59
C LEU A 7 -17.62 9.28 12.45
N ALA A 8 -16.78 9.01 13.45
CA ALA A 8 -15.39 9.37 13.35
C ALA A 8 -14.74 8.50 12.28
N ALA A 9 -14.19 9.12 11.23
CA ALA A 9 -13.26 8.45 10.34
C ALA A 9 -12.09 7.91 11.17
N ALA A 10 -11.57 6.71 10.83
CA ALA A 10 -10.41 6.17 11.51
C ALA A 10 -9.26 7.18 11.47
N ALA A 11 -8.70 7.52 12.62
CA ALA A 11 -7.57 8.44 12.71
C ALA A 11 -6.33 7.81 12.08
N ALA A 12 -5.50 8.66 11.46
CA ALA A 12 -4.19 8.22 11.01
C ALA A 12 -3.29 7.96 12.23
N THR A 13 -2.57 6.84 12.21
CA THR A 13 -1.62 6.46 13.25
C THR A 13 -0.22 6.29 12.67
N LEU A 14 0.79 6.49 13.50
CA LEU A 14 2.18 6.30 13.09
C LEU A 14 2.45 4.81 12.80
N CYS A 15 3.14 4.56 11.68
CA CYS A 15 3.68 3.25 11.36
C CYS A 15 5.11 3.15 11.92
N PRO A 16 5.33 2.43 13.02
CA PRO A 16 6.70 2.27 13.52
C PRO A 16 7.48 1.33 12.62
N ALA A 17 8.76 1.66 12.38
CA ALA A 17 9.70 0.81 11.64
C ALA A 17 9.11 0.26 10.33
N PRO A 18 8.67 1.11 9.38
CA PRO A 18 8.07 0.63 8.14
C PRO A 18 9.05 -0.21 7.34
N ASN A 19 8.59 -1.36 6.87
CA ASN A 19 9.38 -2.28 6.06
C ASN A 19 8.61 -2.59 4.77
N VAL A 20 9.12 -2.14 3.64
CA VAL A 20 8.46 -2.28 2.34
C VAL A 20 8.76 -3.66 1.76
N HIS A 21 7.70 -4.41 1.42
CA HIS A 21 7.81 -5.69 0.74
C HIS A 21 7.84 -5.51 -0.79
N ASP A 22 6.85 -4.79 -1.32
CA ASP A 22 6.74 -4.44 -2.74
C ASP A 22 6.09 -3.07 -2.88
N GLY A 23 5.73 -2.66 -4.09
CA GLY A 23 5.22 -1.31 -4.35
C GLY A 23 3.85 -1.01 -3.73
N ASP A 24 3.12 -1.98 -3.20
CA ASP A 24 1.81 -1.76 -2.60
C ASP A 24 1.64 -2.41 -1.23
N THR A 25 2.68 -3.00 -0.65
CA THR A 25 2.61 -3.69 0.63
C THR A 25 3.81 -3.38 1.51
N LEU A 26 3.54 -3.04 2.76
CA LEU A 26 4.57 -2.79 3.76
C LEU A 26 4.14 -3.37 5.10
N ARG A 27 5.08 -3.47 6.03
CA ARG A 27 4.81 -3.85 7.42
C ARG A 27 5.05 -2.67 8.34
N CYS A 28 4.17 -2.53 9.32
CA CYS A 28 4.33 -1.63 10.46
C CYS A 28 4.51 -2.50 11.70
N GLY A 29 5.76 -2.86 12.01
CA GLY A 29 6.00 -3.91 12.99
C GLY A 29 5.46 -5.25 12.48
N ALA A 30 4.57 -5.89 13.24
CA ALA A 30 3.94 -7.15 12.85
C ALA A 30 2.74 -6.97 11.93
N GLU A 31 2.21 -5.76 11.81
CA GLU A 31 1.03 -5.47 10.99
C GLU A 31 1.39 -5.40 9.51
N ARG A 32 0.74 -6.24 8.71
CA ARG A 32 0.87 -6.17 7.24
C ARG A 32 -0.13 -5.13 6.72
N VAL A 33 0.37 -4.17 5.93
CA VAL A 33 -0.44 -3.08 5.39
C VAL A 33 -0.41 -3.15 3.87
N ARG A 34 -1.59 -3.23 3.27
CA ARG A 34 -1.83 -3.16 1.83
C ARG A 34 -2.32 -1.74 1.51
N ILE A 35 -1.59 -1.03 0.67
CA ILE A 35 -2.01 0.33 0.25
C ILE A 35 -3.30 0.20 -0.55
N SER A 36 -4.34 0.93 -0.13
CA SER A 36 -5.66 0.89 -0.76
C SER A 36 -5.64 1.52 -2.15
N ASP A 37 -6.53 1.00 -3.01
CA ASP A 37 -6.91 1.59 -4.30
C ASP A 37 -5.80 1.61 -5.36
N ILE A 38 -4.69 0.92 -5.13
CA ILE A 38 -3.63 0.78 -6.13
C ILE A 38 -3.21 -0.69 -6.27
N ASP A 39 -2.54 -0.96 -7.38
CA ASP A 39 -1.89 -2.23 -7.65
C ASP A 39 -0.51 -1.93 -8.22
N ALA A 40 0.53 -2.51 -7.61
CA ALA A 40 1.90 -2.40 -8.07
C ALA A 40 2.31 -3.67 -8.84
N PRO A 41 3.32 -3.57 -9.72
CA PRO A 41 3.83 -4.75 -10.40
C PRO A 41 4.38 -5.78 -9.41
N GLU A 42 4.19 -7.05 -9.74
CA GLU A 42 4.63 -8.16 -8.92
C GLU A 42 6.15 -8.31 -8.90
N LEU A 43 6.67 -8.89 -7.83
CA LEU A 43 8.06 -9.34 -7.74
C LEU A 43 8.14 -10.83 -8.08
N PRO A 44 9.36 -11.34 -8.38
CA PRO A 44 9.53 -12.76 -8.78
C PRO A 44 9.05 -13.78 -7.75
N ASP A 45 8.97 -13.41 -6.46
CA ASP A 45 8.49 -14.30 -5.40
C ASP A 45 6.95 -14.42 -5.35
N SER A 46 6.24 -13.64 -6.14
CA SER A 46 4.78 -13.67 -6.16
C SER A 46 4.26 -14.90 -6.92
N PRO A 47 3.38 -15.71 -6.30
CA PRO A 47 2.75 -16.81 -6.99
C PRO A 47 1.75 -16.38 -8.06
N LYS A 48 1.35 -15.11 -8.07
CA LYS A 48 0.38 -14.58 -9.04
C LYS A 48 0.89 -14.58 -10.48
N CYS A 49 2.21 -14.64 -10.68
CA CYS A 49 2.82 -14.63 -12.00
C CYS A 49 3.04 -16.04 -12.55
N GLU A 50 2.47 -17.06 -11.92
CA GLU A 50 2.57 -18.46 -12.34
C GLU A 50 1.23 -18.97 -12.88
N GLY A 51 1.28 -19.75 -13.96
CA GLY A 51 0.12 -20.40 -14.56
C GLY A 51 -0.93 -19.42 -15.06
N TYR A 52 -2.21 -19.79 -14.92
CA TYR A 52 -3.32 -18.96 -15.41
C TYR A 52 -3.49 -17.63 -14.66
N ARG A 53 -2.97 -17.51 -13.44
CA ARG A 53 -3.05 -16.28 -12.64
C ARG A 53 -2.27 -15.13 -13.26
N SER A 54 -1.26 -15.42 -14.08
CA SER A 54 -0.45 -14.40 -14.74
C SER A 54 -1.25 -13.52 -15.70
N ARG A 55 -2.45 -13.97 -16.13
CA ARG A 55 -3.30 -13.21 -17.06
C ARG A 55 -3.85 -11.92 -16.46
N SER A 56 -4.11 -11.90 -15.15
CA SER A 56 -4.66 -10.72 -14.46
C SER A 56 -3.63 -10.01 -13.59
N ALA A 57 -2.50 -10.66 -13.32
CA ALA A 57 -1.43 -10.09 -12.53
C ALA A 57 -0.52 -9.20 -13.39
N TRP A 58 0.06 -8.21 -12.77
CA TRP A 58 1.01 -7.30 -13.43
C TRP A 58 2.43 -7.80 -13.21
N CYS A 59 2.91 -8.64 -14.13
CA CYS A 59 4.16 -9.39 -13.99
C CYS A 59 5.32 -8.75 -14.75
N ASP A 60 5.57 -7.49 -14.48
CA ASP A 60 6.74 -6.74 -14.94
C ASP A 60 7.73 -6.63 -13.78
N TYR A 61 8.65 -7.56 -13.66
CA TYR A 61 9.54 -7.64 -12.50
C TYR A 61 10.51 -6.44 -12.41
N ALA A 62 11.02 -5.98 -13.53
CA ALA A 62 11.88 -4.80 -13.53
C ALA A 62 11.14 -3.58 -12.97
N LEU A 63 9.90 -3.37 -13.40
CA LEU A 63 9.05 -2.31 -12.88
C LEU A 63 8.66 -2.58 -11.42
N GLY A 64 8.44 -3.83 -11.05
CA GLY A 64 8.16 -4.24 -9.66
C GLY A 64 9.28 -3.83 -8.71
N TYR A 65 10.53 -4.07 -9.07
CA TYR A 65 11.69 -3.63 -8.29
C TYR A 65 11.76 -2.10 -8.20
N ARG A 66 11.51 -1.40 -9.29
CA ARG A 66 11.51 0.08 -9.30
C ARG A 66 10.40 0.64 -8.42
N SER A 67 9.21 0.04 -8.46
CA SER A 67 8.09 0.44 -7.64
C SER A 67 8.39 0.23 -6.14
N ARG A 68 8.93 -0.93 -5.78
CA ARG A 68 9.38 -1.24 -4.41
C ARG A 68 10.40 -0.24 -3.93
N ASP A 69 11.43 0.00 -4.72
CA ASP A 69 12.54 0.89 -4.33
C ASP A 69 12.07 2.34 -4.23
N ALA A 70 11.14 2.76 -5.08
CA ALA A 70 10.53 4.08 -5.00
C ALA A 70 9.71 4.25 -3.71
N LEU A 71 8.93 3.23 -3.33
CA LEU A 71 8.17 3.27 -2.08
C LEU A 71 9.11 3.27 -0.88
N ARG A 72 10.20 2.50 -0.91
CA ARG A 72 11.23 2.53 0.15
C ARG A 72 11.82 3.93 0.34
N ALA A 73 12.15 4.59 -0.76
CA ALA A 73 12.66 5.96 -0.71
C ALA A 73 11.60 6.95 -0.21
N PHE A 74 10.35 6.76 -0.61
CA PHE A 74 9.24 7.61 -0.19
C PHE A 74 8.99 7.52 1.31
N VAL A 75 8.92 6.31 1.88
CA VAL A 75 8.67 6.14 3.31
C VAL A 75 9.86 6.58 4.18
N ALA A 76 11.05 6.74 3.59
CA ALA A 76 12.22 7.26 4.28
C ALA A 76 12.22 8.79 4.41
N ARG A 77 11.30 9.50 3.75
CA ARG A 77 11.25 10.97 3.75
C ARG A 77 10.77 11.58 5.04
N GLY A 78 10.08 10.84 5.88
CA GLY A 78 9.52 11.34 7.13
C GLY A 78 8.65 10.31 7.83
N PRO A 79 7.94 10.70 8.90
CA PRO A 79 7.04 9.80 9.60
C PRO A 79 5.97 9.25 8.66
N VAL A 80 5.77 7.93 8.71
CA VAL A 80 4.76 7.23 7.90
C VAL A 80 3.48 7.16 8.70
N MET A 81 2.39 7.68 8.16
CA MET A 81 1.07 7.66 8.77
C MET A 81 0.17 6.69 8.04
N VAL A 82 -0.60 5.92 8.78
CA VAL A 82 -1.48 4.88 8.27
C VAL A 82 -2.91 5.17 8.70
N ARG A 83 -3.82 5.32 7.74
CA ARG A 83 -5.25 5.43 8.00
C ARG A 83 -5.93 4.15 7.55
N ARG A 84 -6.34 3.32 8.51
CA ARG A 84 -6.93 2.02 8.26
C ARG A 84 -8.33 2.14 7.71
N GLN A 85 -8.65 1.34 6.70
CA GLN A 85 -9.96 1.31 6.03
C GLN A 85 -10.65 -0.04 6.15
N GLY A 86 -9.91 -1.11 6.42
CA GLY A 86 -10.46 -2.45 6.52
C GLY A 86 -9.36 -3.49 6.55
N VAL A 87 -9.77 -4.74 6.42
CA VAL A 87 -8.86 -5.90 6.39
C VAL A 87 -9.25 -6.76 5.20
N ASP A 88 -8.29 -7.22 4.42
CA ASP A 88 -8.56 -8.12 3.31
C ASP A 88 -8.65 -9.59 3.79
N ARG A 89 -9.02 -10.48 2.87
CA ARG A 89 -9.18 -11.90 3.18
C ARG A 89 -7.87 -12.61 3.56
N TYR A 90 -6.72 -11.97 3.31
CA TYR A 90 -5.41 -12.50 3.67
C TYR A 90 -4.89 -11.97 5.00
N GLY A 91 -5.71 -11.19 5.73
CA GLY A 91 -5.33 -10.61 7.02
C GLY A 91 -4.45 -9.36 6.91
N ARG A 92 -4.35 -8.76 5.72
CA ARG A 92 -3.64 -7.49 5.56
C ARG A 92 -4.57 -6.32 5.84
N THR A 93 -4.07 -5.32 6.56
CA THR A 93 -4.80 -4.07 6.75
C THR A 93 -4.82 -3.28 5.45
N LEU A 94 -6.01 -2.95 4.97
CA LEU A 94 -6.17 -2.02 3.85
C LEU A 94 -6.11 -0.60 4.41
N ALA A 95 -5.23 0.24 3.88
CA ALA A 95 -5.02 1.57 4.43
C ALA A 95 -4.56 2.59 3.40
N LEU A 96 -4.86 3.85 3.68
CA LEU A 96 -4.16 4.99 3.08
C LEU A 96 -2.85 5.20 3.84
N VAL A 97 -1.78 5.38 3.12
CA VAL A 97 -0.43 5.60 3.67
C VAL A 97 0.05 6.97 3.20
N THR A 98 0.40 7.83 4.15
CA THR A 98 0.87 9.18 3.84
C THR A 98 2.23 9.44 4.49
N VAL A 99 3.04 10.25 3.82
CA VAL A 99 4.32 10.77 4.33
C VAL A 99 4.36 12.25 4.04
N ASN A 100 4.54 13.07 5.06
CA ASN A 100 4.52 14.53 4.94
C ASN A 100 3.24 15.04 4.25
N GLY A 101 2.09 14.41 4.53
CA GLY A 101 0.80 14.77 3.96
C GLY A 101 0.57 14.30 2.52
N VAL A 102 1.51 13.59 1.91
CA VAL A 102 1.39 13.08 0.53
C VAL A 102 0.97 11.61 0.55
N ASP A 103 -0.08 11.28 -0.19
CA ASP A 103 -0.58 9.90 -0.32
C ASP A 103 0.40 9.08 -1.16
N ALA A 104 0.91 8.00 -0.57
CA ALA A 104 1.89 7.14 -1.22
C ALA A 104 1.33 6.46 -2.47
N GLY A 105 0.08 6.02 -2.41
CA GLY A 105 -0.57 5.35 -3.55
C GLY A 105 -0.72 6.29 -4.74
N GLN A 106 -1.23 7.49 -4.51
CA GLN A 106 -1.38 8.49 -5.58
C GLN A 106 -0.02 8.93 -6.13
N TRP A 107 0.97 9.05 -5.27
CA TRP A 107 2.33 9.39 -5.71
C TRP A 107 2.90 8.32 -6.64
N LEU A 108 2.77 7.04 -6.25
CA LEU A 108 3.24 5.92 -7.08
C LEU A 108 2.52 5.86 -8.44
N VAL A 109 1.20 6.09 -8.46
CA VAL A 109 0.42 6.14 -9.70
C VAL A 109 0.90 7.28 -10.59
N GLY A 110 1.14 8.45 -10.00
CA GLY A 110 1.68 9.61 -10.72
C GLY A 110 3.07 9.37 -11.32
N GLN A 111 3.88 8.52 -10.68
CA GLN A 111 5.20 8.11 -11.17
C GLN A 111 5.13 6.94 -12.17
N LYS A 112 3.93 6.44 -12.48
CA LYS A 112 3.71 5.25 -13.32
C LYS A 112 4.33 3.97 -12.74
N LEU A 113 4.43 3.91 -11.43
CA LEU A 113 4.97 2.77 -10.68
C LEU A 113 3.89 1.93 -10.02
N ALA A 114 2.65 2.34 -10.13
CA ALA A 114 1.45 1.62 -9.73
C ALA A 114 0.30 2.05 -10.63
N ARG A 115 -0.77 1.28 -10.61
CA ARG A 115 -2.02 1.59 -11.31
C ARG A 115 -3.17 1.68 -10.33
N ILE A 116 -4.21 2.41 -10.69
CA ILE A 116 -5.43 2.48 -9.90
C ILE A 116 -6.10 1.12 -9.94
N TRP A 117 -6.51 0.64 -8.77
CA TRP A 117 -7.17 -0.65 -8.60
C TRP A 117 -8.44 -0.47 -7.77
N ARG A 118 -9.59 -0.82 -8.36
CA ARG A 118 -10.89 -0.70 -7.69
C ARG A 118 -11.69 -1.97 -7.85
#